data_41be112658b1eb323be99e499a0c5e0b
#
_entry.id   41be112658b1eb323be99e499a0c5e0b
#
_cell.length_a   1.000
_cell.length_b   1.000
_cell.length_c   1.000
_cell.angle_alpha   90.00
_cell.angle_beta   90.00
_cell.angle_gamma   90.00
#
_symmetry.space_group_name_H-M   'P 1'
#
loop_
_entity.id
_entity.type
_entity.pdbx_description
1 polymer ?
#
loop_
_entity_poly.entity_id
_entity_poly.type
_entity_poly.pdbx_seq_one_letter_code
_entity_poly.pdbx_strand_id
1 'polypeptide(L)'
;MLRKYLIREVFTSYKQSTKMNKIRLLLMLLIGILFSIQAQTTKRDLYEGLTKKISYDKMIAPYGMEVTFDKTVHIIFPAAVKYIDLGSANIIAGKADGAENVVRVKASVRNFKTETNFSVITEEGSFYTFNVKYANEPLLMSVEMKDFIHDGDTISHPNNALEVYLKELGNESPMMVHLIMKSIYKNDRREINHIGSRKFGIQYLLKGIYTHDGLLYFHTQITNSSNVPFDLDFITFKIVDKKVMKRTAIQETVIFPIRAFNYATRIAGKSCERTVFVMDKFTIPDDKEFIVEMNEKNGGRHQRFEVQNSDIVGAKLINELKIK
;
A
#
# COMPACT_ATOMS: atom_id res chain seq x y z
N MET A 1 -84.45 52.08 -31.81
CA MET A 1 -83.78 51.47 -30.63
C MET A 1 -83.21 50.05 -30.93
N LEU A 2 -83.76 49.25 -31.76
CA LEU A 2 -83.31 47.86 -32.08
C LEU A 2 -81.92 47.75 -32.67
N ARG A 3 -81.46 48.67 -33.49
CA ARG A 3 -80.18 48.62 -34.16
C ARG A 3 -78.94 48.77 -33.24
N LYS A 4 -79.08 49.48 -32.18
CA LYS A 4 -77.99 49.62 -31.16
C LYS A 4 -77.90 48.38 -30.28
N TYR A 5 -78.96 47.66 -30.06
CA TYR A 5 -78.97 46.41 -29.26
C TYR A 5 -78.29 45.30 -30.03
N LEU A 6 -78.60 45.08 -31.34
CA LEU A 6 -77.98 44.06 -32.15
C LEU A 6 -76.45 44.24 -32.28
N ILE A 7 -75.99 45.48 -32.47
CA ILE A 7 -74.56 45.76 -32.57
C ILE A 7 -73.82 45.48 -31.28
N ARG A 8 -74.47 45.70 -30.14
CA ARG A 8 -73.88 45.40 -28.83
C ARG A 8 -73.78 43.92 -28.56
N GLU A 9 -74.75 43.13 -28.93
CA GLU A 9 -74.70 41.67 -28.81
C GLU A 9 -73.64 41.01 -29.73
N VAL A 10 -73.57 41.46 -30.98
CA VAL A 10 -72.55 41.00 -31.92
C VAL A 10 -71.11 41.34 -31.42
N PHE A 11 -70.93 42.54 -30.87
CA PHE A 11 -69.64 42.95 -30.30
C PHE A 11 -69.28 42.18 -29.04
N THR A 12 -70.26 41.89 -28.19
CA THR A 12 -70.01 41.09 -26.98
C THR A 12 -69.74 39.63 -27.33
N SER A 13 -70.47 39.05 -28.30
CA SER A 13 -70.23 37.68 -28.81
C SER A 13 -68.86 37.57 -29.45
N TYR A 14 -68.45 38.56 -30.28
CA TYR A 14 -67.13 38.58 -30.93
C TYR A 14 -65.98 38.70 -29.89
N LYS A 15 -66.18 39.56 -28.86
CA LYS A 15 -65.20 39.72 -27.77
C LYS A 15 -65.08 38.47 -26.90
N GLN A 16 -66.17 37.74 -26.72
CA GLN A 16 -66.22 36.50 -25.94
C GLN A 16 -65.59 35.33 -26.78
N SER A 17 -65.81 35.29 -28.08
CA SER A 17 -65.19 34.35 -28.99
C SER A 17 -63.66 34.51 -29.07
N THR A 18 -63.20 35.75 -29.18
CA THR A 18 -61.77 36.04 -29.21
C THR A 18 -61.07 35.76 -27.88
N LYS A 19 -61.77 35.94 -26.75
CA LYS A 19 -61.29 35.57 -25.43
C LYS A 19 -61.20 34.08 -25.27
N MET A 20 -62.20 33.30 -25.73
CA MET A 20 -62.18 31.84 -25.71
C MET A 20 -61.10 31.27 -26.60
N ASN A 21 -60.87 31.82 -27.79
CA ASN A 21 -59.78 31.36 -28.66
C ASN A 21 -58.39 31.62 -28.08
N LYS A 22 -58.17 32.74 -27.40
CA LYS A 22 -56.95 33.02 -26.67
C LYS A 22 -56.72 32.03 -25.48
N ILE A 23 -57.79 31.68 -24.78
CA ILE A 23 -57.69 30.68 -23.67
C ILE A 23 -57.39 29.28 -24.24
N ARG A 24 -58.03 28.90 -25.36
CA ARG A 24 -57.72 27.63 -26.06
C ARG A 24 -56.28 27.56 -26.54
N LEU A 25 -55.77 28.66 -27.09
CA LEU A 25 -54.39 28.76 -27.57
C LEU A 25 -53.39 28.64 -26.37
N LEU A 26 -53.71 29.29 -25.27
CA LEU A 26 -52.89 29.19 -24.02
C LEU A 26 -52.90 27.78 -23.43
N LEU A 27 -54.08 27.12 -23.46
CA LEU A 27 -54.20 25.73 -23.01
C LEU A 27 -53.42 24.75 -23.91
N MET A 28 -53.48 24.94 -25.23
CA MET A 28 -52.67 24.14 -26.18
C MET A 28 -51.18 24.35 -25.97
N LEU A 29 -50.75 25.61 -25.71
CA LEU A 29 -49.35 25.91 -25.42
C LEU A 29 -48.90 25.30 -24.08
N LEU A 30 -49.76 25.32 -23.07
CA LEU A 30 -49.48 24.71 -21.79
C LEU A 30 -49.39 23.18 -21.89
N ILE A 31 -50.30 22.55 -22.66
CA ILE A 31 -50.26 21.11 -22.94
C ILE A 31 -48.99 20.74 -23.73
N GLY A 32 -48.60 21.57 -24.71
CA GLY A 32 -47.34 21.38 -25.47
C GLY A 32 -46.10 21.44 -24.58
N ILE A 33 -46.07 22.34 -23.59
CA ILE A 33 -44.98 22.43 -22.62
C ILE A 33 -44.95 21.21 -21.72
N LEU A 34 -46.10 20.71 -21.25
CA LEU A 34 -46.19 19.50 -20.43
C LEU A 34 -45.72 18.24 -21.19
N PHE A 35 -46.00 18.14 -22.46
CA PHE A 35 -45.49 17.05 -23.31
C PHE A 35 -44.00 17.17 -23.59
N SER A 36 -43.44 18.39 -23.68
CA SER A 36 -42.01 18.60 -23.87
C SER A 36 -41.16 18.22 -22.64
N ILE A 37 -41.76 18.29 -21.44
CA ILE A 37 -41.08 17.90 -20.18
C ILE A 37 -40.94 16.38 -20.08
N GLN A 38 -41.82 15.59 -20.71
CA GLN A 38 -41.72 14.13 -20.70
C GLN A 38 -40.80 13.54 -21.77
N ALA A 39 -40.31 14.38 -22.70
CA ALA A 39 -39.37 13.95 -23.74
C ALA A 39 -37.88 14.02 -23.32
N GLN A 40 -37.58 14.18 -22.03
CA GLN A 40 -36.29 13.77 -21.54
C GLN A 40 -36.27 12.24 -21.56
N THR A 41 -35.86 11.70 -22.70
CA THR A 41 -35.45 10.31 -22.81
C THR A 41 -34.42 10.06 -21.72
N THR A 42 -34.85 9.46 -20.61
CA THR A 42 -33.97 8.73 -19.74
C THR A 42 -33.20 7.79 -20.67
N LYS A 43 -31.94 8.12 -20.97
CA LYS A 43 -31.03 7.14 -21.55
C LYS A 43 -31.13 5.96 -20.58
N ARG A 44 -31.84 4.91 -20.96
CA ARG A 44 -31.83 3.66 -20.23
C ARG A 44 -30.35 3.26 -20.21
N ASP A 45 -29.76 3.38 -19.05
CA ASP A 45 -28.46 2.77 -18.83
C ASP A 45 -28.67 1.28 -19.07
N LEU A 46 -28.07 0.75 -20.13
CA LEU A 46 -28.18 -0.67 -20.52
C LEU A 46 -27.77 -1.60 -19.36
N TYR A 47 -27.08 -1.03 -18.36
CA TYR A 47 -26.58 -1.75 -17.20
C TYR A 47 -27.35 -1.43 -15.92
N GLU A 48 -28.43 -0.65 -15.97
CA GLU A 48 -29.26 -0.34 -14.81
C GLU A 48 -29.87 -1.63 -14.25
N GLY A 49 -29.51 -1.94 -13.00
CA GLY A 49 -29.90 -3.18 -12.32
C GLY A 49 -28.94 -4.36 -12.49
N LEU A 50 -27.96 -4.29 -13.43
CA LEU A 50 -26.92 -5.33 -13.60
C LEU A 50 -25.61 -4.97 -12.88
N THR A 51 -25.39 -3.70 -12.59
CA THR A 51 -24.18 -3.22 -11.90
C THR A 51 -24.52 -2.63 -10.54
N LYS A 52 -23.73 -2.96 -9.53
CA LYS A 52 -23.81 -2.29 -8.22
C LYS A 52 -23.17 -0.91 -8.33
N LYS A 53 -23.87 0.12 -7.86
CA LYS A 53 -23.30 1.46 -7.74
C LYS A 53 -22.26 1.49 -6.63
N ILE A 54 -21.08 2.04 -6.92
CA ILE A 54 -20.09 2.35 -5.90
C ILE A 54 -20.53 3.66 -5.24
N SER A 55 -20.71 3.65 -3.92
CA SER A 55 -21.05 4.86 -3.17
C SER A 55 -19.80 5.71 -2.90
N TYR A 56 -19.96 7.04 -2.86
CA TYR A 56 -18.85 7.98 -2.67
C TYR A 56 -18.13 7.82 -1.32
N ASP A 57 -18.82 7.32 -0.31
CA ASP A 57 -18.24 6.99 1.00
C ASP A 57 -17.19 5.87 0.96
N LYS A 58 -17.16 5.10 -0.13
CA LYS A 58 -16.17 4.04 -0.37
C LYS A 58 -15.09 4.43 -1.36
N MET A 59 -15.13 5.65 -1.87
CA MET A 59 -14.13 6.14 -2.80
C MET A 59 -12.90 6.65 -2.04
N ILE A 60 -11.72 6.17 -2.44
CA ILE A 60 -10.47 6.77 -2.00
C ILE A 60 -10.26 8.02 -2.83
N ALA A 61 -10.27 9.18 -2.19
CA ALA A 61 -10.03 10.44 -2.87
C ALA A 61 -8.56 10.50 -3.35
N PRO A 62 -8.31 10.72 -4.66
CA PRO A 62 -6.95 10.87 -5.16
C PRO A 62 -6.35 12.20 -4.72
N TYR A 63 -5.05 12.22 -4.46
CA TYR A 63 -4.30 13.46 -4.27
C TYR A 63 -4.14 14.17 -5.62
N GLY A 64 -4.45 15.46 -5.68
CA GLY A 64 -4.23 16.27 -6.89
C GLY A 64 -2.77 16.69 -7.00
N MET A 65 -2.16 16.49 -8.17
CA MET A 65 -0.80 16.98 -8.42
C MET A 65 -0.60 17.48 -9.83
N GLU A 66 0.41 18.31 -9.98
CA GLU A 66 0.82 18.87 -11.27
C GLU A 66 2.20 18.34 -11.66
N VAL A 67 2.39 18.07 -12.94
CA VAL A 67 3.68 17.65 -13.48
C VAL A 67 4.02 18.47 -14.73
N THR A 68 5.31 18.61 -15.03
CA THR A 68 5.80 19.26 -16.25
C THR A 68 6.81 18.36 -16.95
N PHE A 69 7.08 18.68 -18.22
CA PHE A 69 8.08 17.97 -19.01
C PHE A 69 9.53 18.30 -18.60
N ASP A 70 9.78 19.53 -18.16
CA ASP A 70 11.13 20.03 -17.93
C ASP A 70 11.65 19.84 -16.50
N LYS A 71 10.77 19.58 -15.52
CA LYS A 71 11.10 19.39 -14.12
C LYS A 71 10.54 18.05 -13.62
N THR A 72 11.17 17.49 -12.60
CA THR A 72 10.72 16.25 -11.94
C THR A 72 10.14 16.57 -10.57
N VAL A 73 8.96 16.06 -10.31
CA VAL A 73 8.34 16.11 -8.98
C VAL A 73 8.80 14.89 -8.17
N HIS A 74 9.14 15.09 -6.91
CA HIS A 74 9.54 14.04 -5.99
C HIS A 74 8.47 13.84 -4.92
N ILE A 75 8.09 12.60 -4.67
CA ILE A 75 7.14 12.22 -3.63
C ILE A 75 7.86 11.28 -2.67
N ILE A 76 7.92 11.67 -1.40
CA ILE A 76 8.58 10.92 -0.33
C ILE A 76 7.49 10.19 0.46
N PHE A 77 7.54 8.88 0.45
CA PHE A 77 6.59 8.02 1.19
C PHE A 77 7.16 7.65 2.57
N PRO A 78 6.31 7.35 3.56
CA PRO A 78 6.77 6.92 4.89
C PRO A 78 7.45 5.54 4.89
N ALA A 79 7.22 4.73 3.86
CA ALA A 79 7.80 3.39 3.70
C ALA A 79 8.29 3.16 2.26
N ALA A 80 9.13 2.14 2.07
CA ALA A 80 9.62 1.76 0.75
C ALA A 80 8.46 1.47 -0.22
N VAL A 81 8.63 1.88 -1.47
CA VAL A 81 7.63 1.70 -2.52
C VAL A 81 7.79 0.32 -3.14
N LYS A 82 6.70 -0.45 -3.14
CA LYS A 82 6.64 -1.78 -3.73
C LYS A 82 6.22 -1.75 -5.19
N TYR A 83 5.19 -0.95 -5.50
CA TYR A 83 4.55 -0.96 -6.81
C TYR A 83 4.13 0.45 -7.22
N ILE A 84 4.26 0.75 -8.51
CA ILE A 84 3.79 1.97 -9.15
C ILE A 84 3.02 1.58 -10.39
N ASP A 85 1.78 2.06 -10.52
CA ASP A 85 0.93 1.85 -11.67
C ASP A 85 0.56 3.17 -12.33
N LEU A 86 0.78 3.28 -13.64
CA LEU A 86 0.55 4.49 -14.42
C LEU A 86 -0.71 4.36 -15.26
N GLY A 87 -1.63 5.30 -15.15
CA GLY A 87 -2.87 5.32 -15.91
C GLY A 87 -2.70 5.66 -17.39
N SER A 88 -1.61 6.31 -17.77
CA SER A 88 -1.32 6.60 -19.18
C SER A 88 0.17 6.80 -19.44
N ALA A 89 0.54 6.76 -20.73
CA ALA A 89 1.90 7.06 -21.19
C ALA A 89 2.26 8.57 -21.16
N ASN A 90 1.34 9.45 -20.75
CA ASN A 90 1.59 10.88 -20.65
C ASN A 90 2.51 11.27 -19.49
N ILE A 91 2.73 10.35 -18.56
CA ILE A 91 3.63 10.54 -17.42
C ILE A 91 4.63 9.40 -17.33
N ILE A 92 5.76 9.69 -16.71
CA ILE A 92 6.79 8.72 -16.33
C ILE A 92 6.94 8.81 -14.82
N ALA A 93 6.91 7.68 -14.15
CA ALA A 93 7.24 7.59 -12.73
C ALA A 93 8.13 6.39 -12.46
N GLY A 94 8.96 6.50 -11.42
CA GLY A 94 9.85 5.45 -10.98
C GLY A 94 10.50 5.79 -9.65
N LYS A 95 11.00 4.78 -8.96
CA LYS A 95 11.76 4.99 -7.72
C LYS A 95 13.04 5.76 -8.00
N ALA A 96 13.47 6.57 -7.06
CA ALA A 96 14.78 7.23 -7.12
C ALA A 96 15.89 6.21 -6.80
N ASP A 97 17.00 6.30 -7.52
CA ASP A 97 18.13 5.40 -7.31
C ASP A 97 18.69 5.56 -5.90
N GLY A 98 18.76 4.46 -5.16
CA GLY A 98 19.25 4.44 -3.77
C GLY A 98 18.28 5.01 -2.73
N ALA A 99 17.04 5.37 -3.11
CA ALA A 99 16.00 5.85 -2.20
C ALA A 99 14.68 5.13 -2.47
N GLU A 100 14.49 3.99 -1.83
CA GLU A 100 13.37 3.09 -2.06
C GLU A 100 11.99 3.68 -1.74
N ASN A 101 11.94 4.72 -0.92
CA ASN A 101 10.72 5.42 -0.52
C ASN A 101 10.47 6.73 -1.29
N VAL A 102 11.25 7.02 -2.33
CA VAL A 102 11.10 8.23 -3.13
C VAL A 102 10.67 7.87 -4.55
N VAL A 103 9.55 8.43 -5.00
CA VAL A 103 9.07 8.31 -6.37
C VAL A 103 9.31 9.62 -7.11
N ARG A 104 9.92 9.51 -8.28
CA ARG A 104 10.12 10.60 -9.24
C ARG A 104 9.01 10.55 -10.27
N VAL A 105 8.32 11.67 -10.50
CA VAL A 105 7.24 11.78 -11.49
C VAL A 105 7.48 12.98 -12.39
N LYS A 106 7.30 12.81 -13.70
CA LYS A 106 7.33 13.90 -14.66
C LYS A 106 6.44 13.61 -15.87
N ALA A 107 6.08 14.63 -16.63
CA ALA A 107 5.40 14.45 -17.90
C ALA A 107 6.37 13.84 -18.93
N SER A 108 5.90 12.85 -19.69
CA SER A 108 6.57 12.31 -20.88
C SER A 108 6.20 13.07 -22.14
N VAL A 109 5.03 13.73 -22.13
CA VAL A 109 4.47 14.52 -23.24
C VAL A 109 4.22 15.95 -22.75
N ARG A 110 4.61 16.94 -23.57
CA ARG A 110 4.33 18.35 -23.29
C ARG A 110 2.86 18.68 -23.47
N ASN A 111 2.31 19.49 -22.57
CA ASN A 111 0.97 20.07 -22.69
C ASN A 111 -0.14 19.03 -22.93
N PHE A 112 -0.07 17.86 -22.29
CA PHE A 112 -1.17 16.92 -22.36
C PHE A 112 -2.43 17.53 -21.71
N LYS A 113 -3.58 17.40 -22.39
CA LYS A 113 -4.83 18.05 -21.96
C LYS A 113 -5.69 17.19 -21.05
N THR A 114 -5.63 15.89 -21.22
CA THR A 114 -6.44 14.94 -20.45
C THR A 114 -5.73 14.61 -19.16
N GLU A 115 -6.39 14.82 -18.03
CA GLU A 115 -5.89 14.36 -16.75
C GLU A 115 -5.64 12.86 -16.79
N THR A 116 -4.64 12.42 -16.05
CA THR A 116 -4.28 11.01 -15.88
C THR A 116 -4.12 10.71 -14.39
N ASN A 117 -3.83 9.47 -14.08
CA ASN A 117 -3.62 9.07 -12.70
C ASN A 117 -2.41 8.14 -12.58
N PHE A 118 -1.95 7.96 -11.38
CA PHE A 118 -1.09 6.83 -11.01
C PHE A 118 -1.37 6.43 -9.56
N SER A 119 -1.00 5.21 -9.25
CA SER A 119 -1.14 4.66 -7.91
C SER A 119 0.18 4.11 -7.40
N VAL A 120 0.38 4.17 -6.10
CA VAL A 120 1.57 3.66 -5.41
C VAL A 120 1.15 2.76 -4.28
N ILE A 121 1.81 1.61 -4.17
CA ILE A 121 1.68 0.69 -3.03
C ILE A 121 3.04 0.59 -2.35
N THR A 122 3.06 0.81 -1.04
CA THR A 122 4.26 0.65 -0.22
C THR A 122 4.42 -0.80 0.25
N GLU A 123 5.61 -1.14 0.75
CA GLU A 123 5.87 -2.47 1.33
C GLU A 123 5.01 -2.76 2.58
N GLU A 124 4.56 -1.72 3.26
CA GLU A 124 3.61 -1.82 4.38
C GLU A 124 2.15 -2.00 3.94
N GLY A 125 1.88 -2.01 2.63
CA GLY A 125 0.54 -2.16 2.05
C GLY A 125 -0.28 -0.88 1.99
N SER A 126 0.29 0.28 2.31
CA SER A 126 -0.40 1.55 2.15
C SER A 126 -0.60 1.87 0.68
N PHE A 127 -1.83 2.24 0.31
CA PHE A 127 -2.22 2.59 -1.05
C PHE A 127 -2.41 4.09 -1.19
N TYR A 128 -1.74 4.68 -2.18
CA TYR A 128 -1.85 6.09 -2.53
C TYR A 128 -2.28 6.21 -3.98
N THR A 129 -3.23 7.09 -4.25
CA THR A 129 -3.66 7.37 -5.63
C THR A 129 -3.58 8.87 -5.90
N PHE A 130 -3.17 9.21 -7.11
CA PHE A 130 -2.91 10.58 -7.54
C PHE A 130 -3.67 10.86 -8.83
N ASN A 131 -4.34 12.01 -8.91
CA ASN A 131 -4.86 12.58 -10.14
C ASN A 131 -3.88 13.63 -10.64
N VAL A 132 -3.42 13.50 -11.88
CA VAL A 132 -2.29 14.25 -12.44
C VAL A 132 -2.71 15.06 -13.62
N LYS A 133 -2.37 16.35 -13.61
CA LYS A 133 -2.52 17.25 -14.77
C LYS A 133 -1.19 17.89 -15.13
N TYR A 134 -1.10 18.37 -16.36
CA TYR A 134 0.05 19.10 -16.84
C TYR A 134 -0.02 20.55 -16.37
N ALA A 135 1.10 21.08 -15.88
CA ALA A 135 1.30 22.51 -15.65
C ALA A 135 2.70 22.90 -16.12
N ASN A 136 2.84 24.07 -16.76
CA ASN A 136 4.16 24.58 -17.14
C ASN A 136 5.04 24.84 -15.91
N GLU A 137 4.44 25.34 -14.85
CA GLU A 137 5.09 25.63 -13.57
C GLU A 137 4.28 24.92 -12.44
N PRO A 138 4.60 23.67 -12.10
CA PRO A 138 3.96 22.97 -11.00
C PRO A 138 4.18 23.69 -9.66
N LEU A 139 3.14 23.81 -8.86
CA LEU A 139 3.20 24.45 -7.55
C LEU A 139 4.06 23.68 -6.54
N LEU A 140 3.99 22.35 -6.60
CA LEU A 140 4.68 21.46 -5.67
C LEU A 140 5.71 20.62 -6.42
N MET A 141 6.99 20.77 -6.07
CA MET A 141 8.10 20.01 -6.67
C MET A 141 8.60 18.86 -5.79
N SER A 142 8.30 18.92 -4.51
CA SER A 142 8.64 17.87 -3.55
C SER A 142 7.52 17.79 -2.51
N VAL A 143 7.03 16.59 -2.28
CA VAL A 143 5.89 16.32 -1.38
C VAL A 143 6.28 15.19 -0.44
N GLU A 144 6.08 15.38 0.86
CA GLU A 144 6.22 14.33 1.87
C GLU A 144 4.83 13.81 2.26
N MET A 145 4.55 12.54 1.96
CA MET A 145 3.23 11.93 2.19
C MET A 145 2.92 11.70 3.68
N LYS A 146 3.93 11.74 4.55
CA LYS A 146 3.76 11.61 5.98
C LYS A 146 2.86 12.70 6.58
N ASP A 147 3.00 13.92 6.10
CA ASP A 147 2.27 15.07 6.62
C ASP A 147 0.80 15.09 6.17
N PHE A 148 0.49 14.45 5.04
CA PHE A 148 -0.88 14.35 4.52
C PHE A 148 -1.75 13.30 5.23
N ILE A 149 -1.15 12.38 5.98
CA ILE A 149 -1.88 11.37 6.76
C ILE A 149 -2.48 11.94 8.06
N HIS A 150 -1.99 13.11 8.52
CA HIS A 150 -2.33 13.67 9.83
C HIS A 150 -3.26 14.87 9.81
N ASP A 151 -3.58 15.44 8.66
CA ASP A 151 -4.46 16.61 8.60
C ASP A 151 -5.93 16.19 8.49
N GLY A 152 -6.58 16.08 9.66
CA GLY A 152 -7.98 16.43 9.86
C GLY A 152 -9.06 15.50 9.30
N ASP A 153 -8.80 14.59 8.41
CA ASP A 153 -9.77 13.62 7.92
C ASP A 153 -9.86 12.37 8.81
N THR A 154 -10.21 12.61 10.06
CA THR A 154 -10.79 11.58 10.95
C THR A 154 -12.18 11.15 10.47
N ILE A 155 -12.53 11.41 9.22
CA ILE A 155 -13.74 10.89 8.64
C ILE A 155 -13.48 9.47 8.16
N SER A 156 -13.65 8.53 9.08
CA SER A 156 -14.13 7.15 8.90
C SER A 156 -13.49 6.25 7.85
N HIS A 157 -12.33 6.55 7.33
CA HIS A 157 -11.49 5.60 6.64
C HIS A 157 -10.13 5.56 7.32
N PRO A 158 -9.95 4.71 8.34
CA PRO A 158 -8.59 4.37 8.71
C PRO A 158 -7.92 3.89 7.42
N ASN A 159 -6.73 4.40 7.12
CA ASN A 159 -5.89 3.93 6.00
C ASN A 159 -5.65 2.40 6.01
N ASN A 160 -6.21 1.74 6.97
CA ASN A 160 -6.19 0.31 7.27
C ASN A 160 -7.31 -0.48 6.59
N ALA A 161 -8.25 0.17 5.90
CA ALA A 161 -9.37 -0.53 5.27
C ALA A 161 -9.02 -1.11 3.89
N LEU A 162 -7.85 -0.77 3.34
CA LEU A 162 -7.37 -1.34 2.11
C LEU A 162 -6.47 -2.52 2.44
N GLU A 163 -7.04 -3.68 2.47
CA GLU A 163 -6.29 -4.93 2.49
C GLU A 163 -5.67 -5.13 1.11
N VAL A 164 -4.44 -4.64 0.93
CA VAL A 164 -3.63 -4.96 -0.23
C VAL A 164 -2.92 -6.27 0.04
N TYR A 165 -3.21 -7.29 -0.76
CA TYR A 165 -2.55 -8.59 -0.67
C TYR A 165 -1.36 -8.64 -1.62
N LEU A 166 -0.19 -8.97 -1.11
CA LEU A 166 1.01 -9.21 -1.91
C LEU A 166 1.24 -10.71 -1.99
N LYS A 167 1.43 -11.23 -3.20
CA LYS A 167 1.57 -12.68 -3.47
C LYS A 167 2.59 -13.37 -2.57
N GLU A 168 3.70 -12.69 -2.26
CA GLU A 168 4.76 -13.22 -1.41
C GLU A 168 4.40 -13.34 0.08
N LEU A 169 3.30 -12.72 0.52
CA LEU A 169 2.82 -12.80 1.91
C LEU A 169 1.64 -13.77 2.07
N GLY A 170 1.29 -14.52 1.02
CA GLY A 170 0.17 -15.45 1.04
C GLY A 170 -1.17 -14.74 1.27
N ASN A 171 -1.88 -15.10 2.35
CA ASN A 171 -3.17 -14.51 2.70
C ASN A 171 -3.05 -13.31 3.63
N GLU A 172 -1.83 -13.01 4.14
CA GLU A 172 -1.62 -11.91 5.08
C GLU A 172 -1.48 -10.56 4.39
N SER A 173 -2.08 -9.53 4.98
CA SER A 173 -1.87 -8.17 4.51
C SER A 173 -0.48 -7.66 4.91
N PRO A 174 0.21 -6.90 4.06
CA PRO A 174 1.51 -6.30 4.39
C PRO A 174 1.49 -5.47 5.67
N MET A 175 0.39 -4.77 5.93
CA MET A 175 0.18 -3.99 7.15
C MET A 175 0.15 -4.89 8.39
N MET A 176 -0.55 -6.02 8.35
CA MET A 176 -0.61 -6.97 9.47
C MET A 176 0.77 -7.55 9.74
N VAL A 177 1.50 -7.98 8.70
CA VAL A 177 2.89 -8.45 8.82
C VAL A 177 3.79 -7.40 9.47
N HIS A 178 3.68 -6.14 9.04
CA HIS A 178 4.44 -5.03 9.62
C HIS A 178 4.09 -4.81 11.10
N LEU A 179 2.81 -4.80 11.47
CA LEU A 179 2.36 -4.65 12.85
C LEU A 179 2.85 -5.80 13.75
N ILE A 180 2.83 -7.03 13.25
CA ILE A 180 3.36 -8.20 13.96
C ILE A 180 4.87 -8.04 14.21
N MET A 181 5.66 -7.73 13.16
CA MET A 181 7.11 -7.50 13.30
C MET A 181 7.41 -6.41 14.33
N LYS A 182 6.71 -5.28 14.24
CA LYS A 182 6.85 -4.15 15.15
C LYS A 182 6.47 -4.52 16.59
N SER A 183 5.43 -5.34 16.78
CA SER A 183 5.00 -5.84 18.09
C SER A 183 6.05 -6.77 18.70
N ILE A 184 6.59 -7.72 17.94
CA ILE A 184 7.68 -8.60 18.37
C ILE A 184 8.91 -7.77 18.78
N TYR A 185 9.30 -6.81 17.93
CA TYR A 185 10.43 -5.92 18.18
C TYR A 185 10.26 -5.09 19.46
N LYS A 186 9.07 -4.50 19.67
CA LYS A 186 8.77 -3.69 20.87
C LYS A 186 8.68 -4.53 22.15
N ASN A 187 8.09 -5.71 22.06
CA ASN A 187 7.92 -6.59 23.22
C ASN A 187 9.25 -7.13 23.74
N ASP A 188 10.23 -7.26 22.87
CA ASP A 188 11.64 -7.59 23.16
C ASP A 188 11.87 -8.80 24.08
N ARG A 189 10.96 -9.75 24.13
CA ARG A 189 11.07 -10.95 24.96
C ARG A 189 12.12 -11.89 24.40
N ARG A 190 12.83 -12.55 25.32
CA ARG A 190 13.74 -13.64 24.99
C ARG A 190 13.05 -14.95 25.35
N GLU A 191 12.47 -15.60 24.34
CA GLU A 191 11.76 -16.87 24.48
C GLU A 191 12.70 -18.07 24.28
N ILE A 192 13.76 -17.89 23.48
CA ILE A 192 14.78 -18.90 23.18
C ILE A 192 16.09 -18.47 23.86
N ASN A 193 16.62 -19.33 24.75
CA ASN A 193 17.79 -19.01 25.52
C ASN A 193 19.07 -19.76 25.09
N HIS A 194 18.93 -20.80 24.29
CA HIS A 194 20.02 -21.75 23.97
C HIS A 194 20.58 -21.58 22.56
N ILE A 195 20.00 -20.72 21.69
CA ILE A 195 20.42 -20.54 20.31
C ILE A 195 21.15 -19.22 20.13
N GLY A 196 22.38 -19.30 19.64
CA GLY A 196 23.20 -18.14 19.33
C GLY A 196 24.67 -18.47 19.20
N SER A 197 25.45 -17.45 18.84
CA SER A 197 26.91 -17.50 18.74
C SER A 197 27.54 -16.31 19.45
N ARG A 198 28.69 -16.52 20.06
CA ARG A 198 29.48 -15.43 20.68
C ARG A 198 30.95 -15.64 20.40
N LYS A 199 31.52 -14.87 19.49
CA LYS A 199 32.96 -14.89 19.16
C LYS A 199 33.44 -13.47 18.86
N PHE A 200 34.70 -13.20 19.11
CA PHE A 200 35.39 -11.95 18.75
C PHE A 200 34.70 -10.66 19.23
N GLY A 201 34.06 -10.71 20.40
CA GLY A 201 33.33 -9.58 20.97
C GLY A 201 31.97 -9.31 20.33
N ILE A 202 31.56 -10.12 19.37
CA ILE A 202 30.23 -10.09 18.76
C ILE A 202 29.41 -11.25 19.30
N GLN A 203 28.15 -10.97 19.65
CA GLN A 203 27.17 -11.97 20.00
C GLN A 203 25.97 -11.86 19.05
N TYR A 204 25.57 -12.97 18.45
CA TYR A 204 24.37 -13.06 17.61
C TYR A 204 23.43 -14.11 18.19
N LEU A 205 22.22 -13.70 18.58
CA LEU A 205 21.25 -14.53 19.27
C LEU A 205 19.95 -14.64 18.47
N LEU A 206 19.33 -15.80 18.54
CA LEU A 206 17.92 -15.99 18.20
C LEU A 206 17.11 -15.83 19.50
N LYS A 207 16.33 -14.77 19.61
CA LYS A 207 15.53 -14.46 20.82
C LYS A 207 14.20 -15.17 20.85
N GLY A 208 13.60 -15.43 19.68
CA GLY A 208 12.32 -16.12 19.56
C GLY A 208 11.95 -16.42 18.12
N ILE A 209 11.11 -17.43 17.96
CA ILE A 209 10.44 -17.77 16.71
C ILE A 209 8.95 -17.69 16.98
N TYR A 210 8.22 -16.99 16.08
CA TYR A 210 6.78 -16.83 16.16
C TYR A 210 6.15 -17.26 14.84
N THR A 211 4.87 -17.62 14.88
CA THR A 211 4.15 -18.02 13.66
C THR A 211 2.76 -17.40 13.60
N HIS A 212 2.37 -17.02 12.40
CA HIS A 212 1.04 -16.51 12.07
C HIS A 212 0.75 -16.76 10.59
N ASP A 213 -0.40 -17.33 10.30
CA ASP A 213 -0.96 -17.59 8.97
C ASP A 213 0.04 -18.04 7.89
N GLY A 214 0.83 -19.05 8.22
CA GLY A 214 1.80 -19.61 7.28
C GLY A 214 3.11 -18.85 7.16
N LEU A 215 3.34 -17.86 8.00
CA LEU A 215 4.60 -17.13 8.11
C LEU A 215 5.33 -17.45 9.41
N LEU A 216 6.66 -17.42 9.34
CA LEU A 216 7.55 -17.55 10.49
C LEU A 216 8.28 -16.21 10.71
N TYR A 217 8.32 -15.77 11.96
CA TYR A 217 8.98 -14.53 12.38
C TYR A 217 10.15 -14.86 13.31
N PHE A 218 11.36 -14.53 12.89
CA PHE A 218 12.60 -14.76 13.63
C PHE A 218 13.06 -13.47 14.28
N HIS A 219 12.98 -13.39 15.58
CA HIS A 219 13.50 -12.26 16.36
C HIS A 219 14.95 -12.49 16.72
N THR A 220 15.86 -11.72 16.15
CA THR A 220 17.29 -11.83 16.35
C THR A 220 17.87 -10.60 17.04
N GLN A 221 19.03 -10.77 17.67
CA GLN A 221 19.77 -9.70 18.33
C GLN A 221 21.26 -9.83 18.07
N ILE A 222 21.88 -8.74 17.66
CA ILE A 222 23.33 -8.61 17.51
C ILE A 222 23.82 -7.65 18.58
N THR A 223 24.80 -8.09 19.37
CA THR A 223 25.47 -7.24 20.38
C THR A 223 26.96 -7.16 20.05
N ASN A 224 27.45 -5.94 19.90
CA ASN A 224 28.88 -5.66 19.71
C ASN A 224 29.49 -5.18 21.03
N SER A 225 30.19 -6.05 21.73
CA SER A 225 30.90 -5.74 22.99
C SER A 225 32.27 -5.12 22.77
N SER A 226 32.75 -5.05 21.51
CA SER A 226 34.04 -4.44 21.17
C SER A 226 33.90 -2.92 20.97
N ASN A 227 35.04 -2.22 20.89
CA ASN A 227 35.04 -0.79 20.58
C ASN A 227 35.00 -0.53 19.05
N VAL A 228 35.28 -1.55 18.23
CA VAL A 228 35.31 -1.45 16.77
C VAL A 228 33.91 -1.72 16.22
N PRO A 229 33.36 -0.86 15.39
CA PRO A 229 32.08 -1.12 14.72
C PRO A 229 32.11 -2.45 13.96
N PHE A 230 30.96 -3.09 13.88
CA PHE A 230 30.76 -4.29 13.09
C PHE A 230 29.93 -3.90 11.86
N ASP A 231 30.55 -3.94 10.70
CA ASP A 231 29.88 -3.67 9.44
C ASP A 231 29.37 -5.02 8.88
N LEU A 232 28.06 -5.16 8.82
CA LEU A 232 27.40 -6.35 8.34
C LEU A 232 27.48 -6.40 6.82
N ASP A 233 27.93 -7.52 6.26
CA ASP A 233 27.89 -7.79 4.83
C ASP A 233 26.54 -8.40 4.45
N PHE A 234 26.28 -9.60 4.95
CA PHE A 234 25.01 -10.30 4.76
C PHE A 234 24.72 -11.29 5.89
N ILE A 235 23.44 -11.65 6.00
CA ILE A 235 22.97 -12.77 6.82
C ILE A 235 22.40 -13.82 5.88
N THR A 236 22.84 -15.05 6.02
CA THR A 236 22.35 -16.19 5.23
C THR A 236 21.55 -17.12 6.13
N PHE A 237 20.41 -17.55 5.62
CA PHE A 237 19.57 -18.59 6.22
C PHE A 237 19.55 -19.77 5.28
N LYS A 238 19.98 -20.95 5.73
CA LYS A 238 20.11 -22.11 4.87
C LYS A 238 19.79 -23.43 5.57
N ILE A 239 19.15 -24.32 4.86
CA ILE A 239 18.97 -25.72 5.26
C ILE A 239 20.09 -26.52 4.61
N VAL A 240 20.85 -27.24 5.42
CA VAL A 240 21.99 -28.05 4.98
C VAL A 240 21.85 -29.47 5.48
N ASP A 241 22.45 -30.41 4.76
CA ASP A 241 22.51 -31.80 5.21
C ASP A 241 23.38 -31.92 6.48
N LYS A 242 22.90 -32.61 7.51
CA LYS A 242 23.75 -33.05 8.61
C LYS A 242 24.86 -33.94 8.04
N LYS A 243 26.11 -33.72 8.47
CA LYS A 243 27.29 -34.44 7.99
C LYS A 243 27.04 -35.94 7.85
N VAL A 244 26.97 -36.41 6.62
CA VAL A 244 27.04 -37.82 6.29
C VAL A 244 28.47 -38.14 5.90
N MET A 245 28.97 -39.30 6.32
CA MET A 245 30.35 -39.76 6.15
C MET A 245 30.96 -39.44 4.78
N LYS A 246 32.23 -39.05 4.81
CA LYS A 246 33.23 -38.91 3.76
C LYS A 246 32.75 -39.07 2.32
N ARG A 247 32.76 -37.95 1.55
CA ARG A 247 32.69 -37.83 0.09
C ARG A 247 31.34 -37.55 -0.57
N THR A 248 30.35 -37.02 0.11
CA THR A 248 29.12 -36.61 -0.58
C THR A 248 29.08 -35.08 -0.69
N ALA A 249 28.62 -34.55 -1.81
CA ALA A 249 28.35 -33.12 -1.96
C ALA A 249 27.27 -32.74 -0.95
N ILE A 250 27.51 -31.70 -0.16
CA ILE A 250 26.54 -31.13 0.79
C ILE A 250 25.50 -30.36 -0.02
N GLN A 251 24.24 -30.74 0.08
CA GLN A 251 23.15 -29.93 -0.48
C GLN A 251 22.81 -28.80 0.46
N GLU A 252 22.78 -27.59 -0.08
CA GLU A 252 22.35 -26.39 0.64
C GLU A 252 21.13 -25.80 -0.05
N THR A 253 20.10 -25.46 0.74
CA THR A 253 18.95 -24.71 0.26
C THR A 253 18.91 -23.39 1.00
N VAL A 254 19.08 -22.28 0.29
CA VAL A 254 19.01 -20.94 0.88
C VAL A 254 17.55 -20.52 1.04
N ILE A 255 17.21 -20.05 2.23
CA ILE A 255 15.91 -19.47 2.55
C ILE A 255 16.08 -17.96 2.57
N PHE A 256 15.29 -17.26 1.77
CA PHE A 256 15.33 -15.80 1.71
C PHE A 256 14.22 -15.21 2.59
N PRO A 257 14.55 -14.27 3.50
CA PRO A 257 13.52 -13.52 4.19
C PRO A 257 12.65 -12.73 3.22
N ILE A 258 11.33 -12.77 3.42
CA ILE A 258 10.37 -11.98 2.64
C ILE A 258 10.40 -10.53 3.10
N ARG A 259 10.55 -10.32 4.40
CA ARG A 259 10.62 -9.00 5.05
C ARG A 259 11.64 -9.00 6.19
N ALA A 260 12.15 -7.81 6.49
CA ALA A 260 12.98 -7.57 7.66
C ALA A 260 12.57 -6.23 8.29
N PHE A 261 12.36 -6.21 9.60
CA PHE A 261 12.10 -5.00 10.37
C PHE A 261 13.34 -4.61 11.16
N ASN A 262 13.75 -3.34 11.06
CA ASN A 262 14.96 -2.78 11.67
C ASN A 262 16.24 -3.55 11.29
N TYR A 263 16.46 -3.76 9.99
CA TYR A 263 17.67 -4.40 9.49
C TYR A 263 18.85 -3.42 9.54
N ALA A 264 19.73 -3.63 10.50
CA ALA A 264 20.92 -2.79 10.68
C ALA A 264 22.11 -3.37 9.89
N THR A 265 22.71 -2.56 9.02
CA THR A 265 23.92 -2.92 8.26
C THR A 265 25.22 -2.56 8.99
N ARG A 266 25.13 -1.80 10.08
CA ARG A 266 26.26 -1.41 10.94
C ARG A 266 25.86 -1.40 12.40
N ILE A 267 26.63 -2.09 13.23
CA ILE A 267 26.45 -2.16 14.68
C ILE A 267 27.64 -1.42 15.31
N ALA A 268 27.38 -0.29 15.95
CA ALA A 268 28.40 0.51 16.59
C ALA A 268 29.14 -0.27 17.70
N GLY A 269 30.32 0.19 18.09
CA GLY A 269 31.02 -0.36 19.26
C GLY A 269 30.19 -0.18 20.54
N LYS A 270 30.15 -1.17 21.42
CA LYS A 270 29.39 -1.16 22.67
C LYS A 270 27.89 -0.95 22.48
N SER A 271 27.33 -1.42 21.36
CA SER A 271 25.92 -1.28 21.05
C SER A 271 25.23 -2.62 20.77
N CYS A 272 23.92 -2.56 20.63
CA CYS A 272 23.07 -3.70 20.40
C CYS A 272 21.97 -3.32 19.39
N GLU A 273 21.76 -4.16 18.38
CA GLU A 273 20.71 -4.03 17.39
C GLU A 273 19.86 -5.30 17.33
N ARG A 274 18.59 -5.12 17.00
CA ARG A 274 17.63 -6.21 16.88
C ARG A 274 16.95 -6.16 15.54
N THR A 275 16.67 -7.33 14.98
CA THR A 275 15.97 -7.46 13.69
C THR A 275 14.91 -8.55 13.81
N VAL A 276 13.76 -8.31 13.21
CA VAL A 276 12.73 -9.33 13.01
C VAL A 276 12.67 -9.67 11.52
N PHE A 277 12.98 -10.93 11.18
CA PHE A 277 12.86 -11.44 9.82
C PHE A 277 11.57 -12.22 9.66
N VAL A 278 10.95 -12.11 8.49
CA VAL A 278 9.76 -12.90 8.11
C VAL A 278 10.11 -13.81 6.95
N MET A 279 9.71 -15.06 7.07
CA MET A 279 9.93 -16.12 6.06
C MET A 279 8.64 -16.90 5.85
N ASP A 280 8.49 -17.53 4.69
CA ASP A 280 7.49 -18.57 4.50
C ASP A 280 7.70 -19.71 5.51
N LYS A 281 6.61 -20.36 5.89
CA LYS A 281 6.71 -21.52 6.77
C LYS A 281 7.54 -22.62 6.12
N PHE A 282 8.43 -23.20 6.87
CA PHE A 282 9.18 -24.38 6.49
C PHE A 282 9.38 -25.30 7.70
N THR A 283 9.70 -26.54 7.45
CA THR A 283 10.13 -27.51 8.45
C THR A 283 11.44 -28.11 8.00
N ILE A 284 12.20 -28.61 8.93
CA ILE A 284 13.53 -29.19 8.68
C ILE A 284 13.41 -30.72 8.78
N PRO A 285 13.75 -31.48 7.71
CA PRO A 285 13.86 -32.93 7.79
C PRO A 285 14.90 -33.37 8.84
N ASP A 286 14.76 -34.58 9.38
CA ASP A 286 15.62 -35.08 10.48
C ASP A 286 17.10 -35.21 10.10
N ASP A 287 17.37 -35.38 8.82
CA ASP A 287 18.73 -35.48 8.23
C ASP A 287 19.33 -34.10 7.91
N LYS A 288 18.60 -33.02 8.15
CA LYS A 288 19.00 -31.63 7.85
C LYS A 288 19.03 -30.74 9.09
N GLU A 289 19.73 -29.63 8.98
CA GLU A 289 19.79 -28.58 9.99
C GLU A 289 19.59 -27.20 9.35
N PHE A 290 19.01 -26.28 10.09
CA PHE A 290 18.85 -24.90 9.65
C PHE A 290 19.96 -24.06 10.28
N ILE A 291 20.74 -23.41 9.43
CA ILE A 291 21.91 -22.62 9.81
C ILE A 291 21.64 -21.15 9.52
N VAL A 292 21.97 -20.32 10.50
CA VAL A 292 22.01 -18.88 10.35
C VAL A 292 23.45 -18.43 10.43
N GLU A 293 23.93 -17.80 9.39
CA GLU A 293 25.30 -17.26 9.29
C GLU A 293 25.26 -15.77 9.07
N MET A 294 26.09 -15.03 9.80
CA MET A 294 26.26 -13.59 9.70
C MET A 294 27.70 -13.29 9.39
N ASN A 295 27.95 -12.55 8.31
CA ASN A 295 29.27 -12.24 7.80
C ASN A 295 29.60 -10.76 7.98
N GLU A 296 30.83 -10.49 8.40
CA GLU A 296 31.36 -9.13 8.52
C GLU A 296 31.97 -8.69 7.17
N LYS A 297 31.66 -7.47 6.78
CA LYS A 297 32.23 -6.87 5.58
C LYS A 297 33.71 -6.55 5.78
N ASN A 298 34.55 -7.10 4.92
CA ASN A 298 36.02 -6.92 4.99
C ASN A 298 36.62 -7.31 6.36
N GLY A 299 35.98 -8.21 7.11
CA GLY A 299 36.42 -8.65 8.43
C GLY A 299 36.27 -10.15 8.64
N GLY A 300 36.66 -10.66 9.80
CA GLY A 300 36.64 -12.09 10.14
C GLY A 300 35.76 -12.44 11.35
N ARG A 301 34.96 -11.50 11.89
CA ARG A 301 34.15 -11.74 13.09
C ARG A 301 32.79 -12.40 12.75
N HIS A 302 32.83 -13.42 11.87
CA HIS A 302 31.61 -14.13 11.46
C HIS A 302 30.96 -14.86 12.63
N GLN A 303 29.64 -14.94 12.60
CA GLN A 303 28.82 -15.65 13.57
C GLN A 303 28.01 -16.72 12.86
N ARG A 304 27.85 -17.88 13.50
CA ARG A 304 27.03 -18.98 13.03
C ARG A 304 26.35 -19.66 14.19
N PHE A 305 25.07 -19.98 14.04
CA PHE A 305 24.34 -20.87 14.94
C PHE A 305 23.38 -21.77 14.17
N GLU A 306 22.95 -22.81 14.82
CA GLU A 306 22.05 -23.83 14.30
C GLU A 306 20.71 -23.73 15.01
N VAL A 307 19.63 -23.98 14.28
CA VAL A 307 18.25 -24.05 14.78
C VAL A 307 17.71 -25.43 14.47
N GLN A 308 17.18 -26.11 15.47
CA GLN A 308 16.63 -27.44 15.33
C GLN A 308 15.16 -27.39 14.87
N ASN A 309 14.68 -28.48 14.26
CA ASN A 309 13.30 -28.58 13.83
C ASN A 309 12.32 -28.40 15.02
N SER A 310 12.68 -28.88 16.20
CA SER A 310 11.90 -28.71 17.43
C SER A 310 11.69 -27.23 17.79
N ASP A 311 12.66 -26.36 17.53
CA ASP A 311 12.56 -24.93 17.79
C ASP A 311 11.59 -24.23 16.81
N ILE A 312 11.58 -24.69 15.56
CA ILE A 312 10.66 -24.17 14.52
C ILE A 312 9.24 -24.65 14.79
N VAL A 313 9.05 -25.94 15.04
CA VAL A 313 7.74 -26.51 15.35
C VAL A 313 7.19 -25.97 16.69
N GLY A 314 8.09 -25.63 17.63
CA GLY A 314 7.77 -24.98 18.89
C GLY A 314 7.58 -23.46 18.80
N ALA A 315 7.49 -22.88 17.58
CA ALA A 315 7.28 -21.45 17.38
C ALA A 315 6.00 -20.97 18.09
N LYS A 316 6.06 -19.81 18.76
CA LYS A 316 4.94 -19.27 19.51
C LYS A 316 3.89 -18.67 18.59
N LEU A 317 2.62 -18.88 18.89
CA LEU A 317 1.52 -18.21 18.21
C LEU A 317 1.51 -16.71 18.54
N ILE A 318 1.30 -15.87 17.51
CA ILE A 318 1.23 -14.41 17.69
C ILE A 318 0.11 -13.99 18.66
N ASN A 319 -0.99 -14.75 18.74
CA ASN A 319 -2.09 -14.47 19.66
C ASN A 319 -1.66 -14.51 21.15
N GLU A 320 -0.53 -15.12 21.47
CA GLU A 320 0.08 -15.13 22.81
C GLU A 320 0.88 -13.84 23.08
N LEU A 321 1.23 -13.08 22.04
CA LEU A 321 1.78 -11.75 22.19
C LEU A 321 0.62 -10.78 22.46
N LYS A 322 0.57 -10.22 23.67
CA LYS A 322 -0.34 -9.08 23.94
C LYS A 322 0.11 -7.92 23.06
N ILE A 323 -0.50 -7.80 21.88
CA ILE A 323 -0.30 -6.67 20.98
C ILE A 323 -0.87 -5.43 21.69
N LYS A 324 0.02 -4.54 22.11
CA LYS A 324 -0.32 -3.24 22.71
C LYS A 324 -0.22 -2.14 21.65
#